data_9a56016ab0f8436068f139796353b3f5
#
_entry.id   9a56016ab0f8436068f139796353b3f5
#
_cell.length_a   1.000
_cell.length_b   1.000
_cell.length_c   1.000
_cell.angle_alpha   90.00
_cell.angle_beta   90.00
_cell.angle_gamma   90.00
#
_symmetry.space_group_name_H-M   'P 1'
#
loop_
_entity.id
_entity.type
_entity.pdbx_description
1 polymer ?
#
loop_
_entity_poly.entity_id
_entity_poly.type
_entity_poly.pdbx_seq_one_letter_code
_entity_poly.pdbx_strand_id
1 'polypeptide(L)'
;MSNENLYITEGMPIENNRKQNEGIVYFEYLHFNGADLFTVVCLPKKEGKFPTVIYRSPYVDADQDRKEEAIANRHLTTHQEWIKSGYAVVYQHCRGRGKSGGDCIPYINEREDGLFLQEWIRRQPFYNGELFLCGGSYMAAVHFVTAPFAEDIKGAVLRLKDTERYTGYYRNGFYKMGLHGRWYVDMYKNKTMPRKNYTHESFHILPLSDFSRQVFGESVANFDEILKHPDPKDDFWNTRDGGGESRGAADHANIPILFETAFYDIFTDGIFKMWRGLGSETKAKSALAVHPFGHGCRGEVEPINFENGSLNKEFANYQIRWMDYARGKGEPPFELGKITYYKLFDSKWCCDDFEQPRDSLKFVLGEETVSYRYDPHDPASFKGGLSANFGGNYWQDPPNLRQDIITLYTPEFREDTFVKGKMRAQLKVKSDCEDTCFYMRIMLCKKEGDYGLRDDINQISNFCEEYVSNSEILMDFSFDDHAFVIQKGERLRIDISSSAFPHYVRHTNRKGLFSAQTETKVAHNTVILKDSYLEIPVEK
;
A
#
# COMPACT_ATOMS: atom_id res chain seq x y z
N MET A 1 -25.68 -8.98 -31.49
CA MET A 1 -25.33 -9.48 -30.15
C MET A 1 -26.58 -10.11 -29.61
N SER A 2 -26.53 -11.40 -29.26
CA SER A 2 -27.68 -12.12 -28.71
C SER A 2 -27.95 -11.58 -27.29
N ASN A 3 -29.20 -11.23 -27.01
CA ASN A 3 -29.65 -10.77 -25.69
C ASN A 3 -29.64 -11.89 -24.62
N GLU A 4 -28.93 -12.99 -24.85
CA GLU A 4 -29.05 -14.22 -24.07
C GLU A 4 -28.47 -14.10 -22.63
N ASN A 5 -27.65 -13.07 -22.36
CA ASN A 5 -27.01 -12.87 -21.05
C ASN A 5 -27.50 -11.62 -20.30
N LEU A 6 -28.67 -11.11 -20.64
CA LEU A 6 -29.23 -9.93 -19.99
C LEU A 6 -30.03 -10.35 -18.74
N TYR A 7 -29.56 -9.96 -17.56
CA TYR A 7 -30.26 -10.17 -16.31
C TYR A 7 -30.92 -8.87 -15.85
N ILE A 8 -32.26 -8.85 -15.84
CA ILE A 8 -33.04 -7.75 -15.30
C ILE A 8 -33.32 -8.08 -13.84
N THR A 9 -32.78 -7.27 -12.94
CA THR A 9 -32.89 -7.52 -11.50
C THR A 9 -33.76 -6.49 -10.78
N GLU A 10 -34.55 -5.73 -11.53
CA GLU A 10 -35.52 -4.80 -10.94
C GLU A 10 -36.46 -5.55 -10.00
N GLY A 11 -36.51 -5.12 -8.76
CA GLY A 11 -37.38 -5.72 -7.76
C GLY A 11 -36.84 -6.96 -7.06
N MET A 12 -35.64 -7.46 -7.40
CA MET A 12 -35.04 -8.58 -6.67
C MET A 12 -34.60 -8.15 -5.24
N PRO A 13 -35.02 -8.88 -4.20
CA PRO A 13 -34.59 -8.57 -2.85
C PRO A 13 -33.11 -8.89 -2.62
N ILE A 14 -32.40 -8.02 -1.92
CA ILE A 14 -31.07 -8.31 -1.41
C ILE A 14 -31.21 -9.25 -0.21
N GLU A 15 -30.53 -10.40 -0.23
CA GLU A 15 -30.65 -11.45 0.79
C GLU A 15 -30.55 -10.96 2.25
N ASN A 16 -29.78 -9.91 2.53
CA ASN A 16 -29.54 -9.45 3.90
C ASN A 16 -30.29 -8.19 4.34
N ASN A 17 -30.97 -7.45 3.45
CA ASN A 17 -31.52 -6.13 3.81
C ASN A 17 -32.96 -5.85 3.35
N ARG A 18 -33.63 -6.74 2.65
CA ARG A 18 -34.97 -6.55 2.05
C ARG A 18 -35.12 -5.26 1.21
N LYS A 19 -33.99 -4.66 0.76
CA LYS A 19 -33.98 -3.56 -0.20
C LYS A 19 -33.97 -4.12 -1.61
N GLN A 20 -34.70 -3.49 -2.50
CA GLN A 20 -34.65 -3.81 -3.92
C GLN A 20 -33.44 -3.14 -4.56
N ASN A 21 -32.73 -3.87 -5.44
CA ASN A 21 -31.70 -3.30 -6.27
C ASN A 21 -32.31 -2.66 -7.50
N GLU A 22 -31.83 -1.47 -7.84
CA GLU A 22 -32.17 -0.79 -9.09
C GLU A 22 -31.09 -1.07 -10.12
N GLY A 23 -31.46 -1.01 -11.43
CA GLY A 23 -30.55 -1.17 -12.53
C GLY A 23 -30.61 -2.52 -13.23
N ILE A 24 -29.79 -2.66 -14.25
CA ILE A 24 -29.69 -3.83 -15.11
C ILE A 24 -28.25 -4.31 -15.09
N VAL A 25 -28.07 -5.64 -15.05
CA VAL A 25 -26.74 -6.25 -15.14
C VAL A 25 -26.73 -7.31 -16.23
N TYR A 26 -25.63 -7.37 -16.97
CA TYR A 26 -25.35 -8.45 -17.92
C TYR A 26 -23.85 -8.77 -17.92
N PHE A 27 -23.47 -9.88 -18.53
CA PHE A 27 -22.11 -10.39 -18.57
C PHE A 27 -21.62 -10.54 -20.00
N GLU A 28 -20.32 -10.29 -20.20
CA GLU A 28 -19.64 -10.50 -21.48
C GLU A 28 -18.32 -11.26 -21.23
N TYR A 29 -17.98 -12.14 -22.14
CA TYR A 29 -16.67 -12.76 -22.23
C TYR A 29 -15.92 -12.14 -23.41
N LEU A 30 -14.98 -11.23 -23.10
CA LEU A 30 -14.26 -10.48 -24.12
C LEU A 30 -13.00 -11.24 -24.52
N HIS A 31 -12.97 -11.79 -25.71
CA HIS A 31 -11.81 -12.54 -26.20
C HIS A 31 -10.68 -11.58 -26.61
N PHE A 32 -9.53 -11.70 -25.94
CA PHE A 32 -8.35 -10.90 -26.21
C PHE A 32 -7.06 -11.64 -25.86
N ASN A 33 -6.10 -11.66 -26.83
CA ASN A 33 -4.77 -12.27 -26.64
C ASN A 33 -4.85 -13.67 -26.00
N GLY A 34 -5.71 -14.54 -26.55
CA GLY A 34 -5.82 -15.94 -26.14
C GLY A 34 -6.53 -16.18 -24.80
N ALA A 35 -7.22 -15.19 -24.24
CA ALA A 35 -8.02 -15.33 -23.04
C ALA A 35 -9.41 -14.69 -23.18
N ASP A 36 -10.39 -15.28 -22.53
CA ASP A 36 -11.73 -14.72 -22.38
C ASP A 36 -11.80 -13.94 -21.07
N LEU A 37 -11.97 -12.63 -21.15
CA LEU A 37 -11.99 -11.73 -19.99
C LEU A 37 -13.43 -11.51 -19.55
N PHE A 38 -13.80 -12.07 -18.41
CA PHE A 38 -15.14 -11.95 -17.85
C PHE A 38 -15.41 -10.53 -17.39
N THR A 39 -16.46 -9.93 -17.97
CA THR A 39 -16.81 -8.52 -17.76
C THR A 39 -18.27 -8.41 -17.32
N VAL A 40 -18.51 -7.71 -16.23
CA VAL A 40 -19.83 -7.40 -15.67
C VAL A 40 -20.18 -5.97 -16.04
N VAL A 41 -21.34 -5.74 -16.62
CA VAL A 41 -21.85 -4.41 -16.95
C VAL A 41 -23.10 -4.13 -16.14
N CYS A 42 -23.07 -3.05 -15.35
CA CYS A 42 -24.23 -2.58 -14.60
C CYS A 42 -24.68 -1.23 -15.16
N LEU A 43 -25.96 -1.13 -15.55
CA LEU A 43 -26.54 0.08 -16.12
C LEU A 43 -27.66 0.63 -15.23
N PRO A 44 -27.83 1.97 -15.15
CA PRO A 44 -28.96 2.59 -14.44
C PRO A 44 -30.34 2.16 -14.97
N LYS A 45 -30.44 1.96 -16.29
CA LYS A 45 -31.64 1.51 -16.99
C LYS A 45 -31.29 0.88 -18.33
N LYS A 46 -32.25 0.19 -18.96
CA LYS A 46 -32.06 -0.56 -20.20
C LYS A 46 -31.63 0.31 -21.37
N GLU A 47 -32.14 1.51 -21.47
CA GLU A 47 -31.88 2.44 -22.56
C GLU A 47 -31.26 3.73 -22.04
N GLY A 48 -30.35 4.29 -22.81
CA GLY A 48 -29.68 5.55 -22.48
C GLY A 48 -28.17 5.47 -22.69
N LYS A 49 -27.53 6.64 -22.54
CA LYS A 49 -26.08 6.78 -22.57
C LYS A 49 -25.61 7.33 -21.24
N PHE A 50 -24.62 6.69 -20.66
CA PHE A 50 -24.16 6.97 -19.29
C PHE A 50 -22.66 7.21 -19.25
N PRO A 51 -22.18 8.12 -18.37
CA PRO A 51 -20.79 8.14 -17.98
C PRO A 51 -20.43 6.78 -17.38
N THR A 52 -19.25 6.26 -17.69
CA THR A 52 -18.91 4.87 -17.37
C THR A 52 -17.71 4.81 -16.43
N VAL A 53 -17.90 4.21 -15.27
CA VAL A 53 -16.83 3.93 -14.31
C VAL A 53 -16.27 2.53 -14.55
N ILE A 54 -14.96 2.44 -14.66
CA ILE A 54 -14.25 1.18 -14.90
C ILE A 54 -13.58 0.69 -13.61
N TYR A 55 -13.83 -0.59 -13.32
CA TYR A 55 -13.08 -1.36 -12.33
C TYR A 55 -12.44 -2.58 -13.00
N ARG A 56 -11.19 -2.88 -12.66
CA ARG A 56 -10.53 -4.15 -13.00
C ARG A 56 -9.94 -4.75 -11.73
N SER A 57 -10.23 -6.01 -11.47
CA SER A 57 -9.86 -6.63 -10.19
C SER A 57 -9.29 -8.03 -10.35
N PRO A 58 -8.16 -8.31 -9.68
CA PRO A 58 -7.67 -9.67 -9.52
C PRO A 58 -8.29 -10.40 -8.31
N TYR A 59 -9.00 -9.68 -7.41
CA TYR A 59 -9.51 -10.19 -6.14
C TYR A 59 -10.93 -10.77 -6.27
N VAL A 60 -11.09 -11.71 -7.20
CA VAL A 60 -12.41 -12.23 -7.65
C VAL A 60 -12.50 -13.75 -7.64
N ASP A 61 -11.62 -14.45 -6.92
CA ASP A 61 -11.57 -15.93 -6.89
C ASP A 61 -12.88 -16.54 -6.41
N ALA A 62 -13.53 -15.91 -5.43
CA ALA A 62 -14.82 -16.36 -4.94
C ALA A 62 -15.93 -16.41 -6.02
N ASP A 63 -15.74 -15.75 -7.18
CA ASP A 63 -16.73 -15.73 -8.26
C ASP A 63 -16.60 -16.90 -9.22
N GLN A 64 -15.48 -17.62 -9.15
CA GLN A 64 -15.23 -18.72 -10.05
C GLN A 64 -16.35 -19.73 -10.08
N ASP A 65 -16.76 -20.18 -8.91
CA ASP A 65 -17.75 -21.23 -8.72
C ASP A 65 -19.16 -20.67 -8.42
N ARG A 66 -19.30 -19.32 -8.37
CA ARG A 66 -20.58 -18.68 -8.14
C ARG A 66 -21.47 -18.70 -9.38
N LYS A 67 -22.77 -18.88 -9.13
CA LYS A 67 -23.80 -18.68 -10.17
C LYS A 67 -23.83 -17.21 -10.60
N GLU A 68 -24.08 -16.94 -11.86
CA GLU A 68 -24.14 -15.59 -12.44
C GLU A 68 -25.15 -14.69 -11.74
N GLU A 69 -26.30 -15.22 -11.33
CA GLU A 69 -27.30 -14.47 -10.55
C GLU A 69 -26.74 -13.92 -9.24
N ALA A 70 -25.93 -14.72 -8.51
CA ALA A 70 -25.29 -14.28 -7.27
C ALA A 70 -24.24 -13.18 -7.54
N ILE A 71 -23.52 -13.29 -8.66
CA ILE A 71 -22.57 -12.26 -9.12
C ILE A 71 -23.33 -10.98 -9.46
N ALA A 72 -24.43 -11.08 -10.23
CA ALA A 72 -25.27 -9.94 -10.61
C ALA A 72 -25.76 -9.17 -9.37
N ASN A 73 -26.36 -9.87 -8.43
CA ASN A 73 -26.87 -9.27 -7.18
C ASN A 73 -25.79 -8.58 -6.38
N ARG A 74 -24.60 -9.21 -6.27
CA ARG A 74 -23.46 -8.60 -5.58
C ARG A 74 -23.02 -7.30 -6.26
N HIS A 75 -22.87 -7.28 -7.60
CA HIS A 75 -22.45 -6.09 -8.31
C HIS A 75 -23.48 -4.96 -8.24
N LEU A 76 -24.76 -5.24 -8.37
CA LEU A 76 -25.82 -4.24 -8.17
C LEU A 76 -25.78 -3.67 -6.75
N THR A 77 -25.59 -4.51 -5.74
CA THR A 77 -25.48 -4.06 -4.34
C THR A 77 -24.24 -3.19 -4.13
N THR A 78 -23.09 -3.65 -4.61
CA THR A 78 -21.79 -2.97 -4.40
C THR A 78 -21.75 -1.62 -5.13
N HIS A 79 -22.37 -1.54 -6.32
CA HIS A 79 -22.30 -0.35 -7.17
C HIS A 79 -23.61 0.47 -7.17
N GLN A 80 -24.53 0.20 -6.24
CA GLN A 80 -25.85 0.81 -6.20
C GLN A 80 -25.81 2.35 -6.20
N GLU A 81 -24.87 2.95 -5.47
CA GLU A 81 -24.77 4.41 -5.40
C GLU A 81 -24.30 5.01 -6.74
N TRP A 82 -23.42 4.35 -7.48
CA TRP A 82 -23.06 4.74 -8.84
C TRP A 82 -24.26 4.68 -9.78
N ILE A 83 -25.00 3.56 -9.74
CA ILE A 83 -26.18 3.32 -10.58
C ILE A 83 -27.25 4.38 -10.30
N LYS A 84 -27.57 4.65 -9.04
CA LYS A 84 -28.54 5.70 -8.64
C LYS A 84 -28.10 7.09 -9.06
N SER A 85 -26.79 7.35 -9.10
CA SER A 85 -26.21 8.61 -9.55
C SER A 85 -26.11 8.71 -11.08
N GLY A 86 -26.62 7.72 -11.81
CA GLY A 86 -26.69 7.73 -13.28
C GLY A 86 -25.42 7.30 -13.99
N TYR A 87 -24.49 6.61 -13.31
CA TYR A 87 -23.29 6.04 -13.91
C TYR A 87 -23.49 4.59 -14.31
N ALA A 88 -22.99 4.19 -15.47
CA ALA A 88 -22.74 2.80 -15.79
C ALA A 88 -21.46 2.34 -15.08
N VAL A 89 -21.43 1.08 -14.67
CA VAL A 89 -20.24 0.45 -14.09
C VAL A 89 -19.84 -0.74 -14.93
N VAL A 90 -18.60 -0.75 -15.40
CA VAL A 90 -17.98 -1.89 -16.09
C VAL A 90 -16.91 -2.47 -15.17
N TYR A 91 -17.14 -3.71 -14.74
CA TYR A 91 -16.25 -4.42 -13.81
C TYR A 91 -15.67 -5.66 -14.49
N GLN A 92 -14.37 -5.68 -14.73
CA GLN A 92 -13.70 -6.80 -15.38
C GLN A 92 -12.84 -7.58 -14.37
N HIS A 93 -12.94 -8.90 -14.43
CA HIS A 93 -11.98 -9.79 -13.79
C HIS A 93 -10.66 -9.73 -14.56
N CYS A 94 -9.54 -9.49 -13.86
CA CYS A 94 -8.21 -9.53 -14.48
C CYS A 94 -7.93 -10.93 -15.07
N ARG A 95 -7.05 -10.99 -16.06
CA ARG A 95 -6.61 -12.23 -16.71
C ARG A 95 -6.20 -13.29 -15.68
N GLY A 96 -6.65 -14.52 -15.88
CA GLY A 96 -6.38 -15.65 -15.00
C GLY A 96 -7.03 -15.57 -13.61
N ARG A 97 -8.02 -14.68 -13.39
CA ARG A 97 -8.71 -14.52 -12.10
C ARG A 97 -10.22 -14.70 -12.22
N GLY A 98 -10.82 -15.29 -11.17
CA GLY A 98 -12.25 -15.56 -11.12
C GLY A 98 -12.74 -16.34 -12.35
N LYS A 99 -13.63 -15.75 -13.15
CA LYS A 99 -14.16 -16.36 -14.40
C LYS A 99 -13.36 -16.00 -15.65
N SER A 100 -12.34 -15.14 -15.56
CA SER A 100 -11.45 -14.85 -16.69
C SER A 100 -10.48 -15.98 -16.96
N GLY A 101 -10.24 -16.27 -18.24
CA GLY A 101 -9.25 -17.22 -18.71
C GLY A 101 -7.82 -16.69 -18.71
N GLY A 102 -6.89 -17.54 -19.14
CA GLY A 102 -5.46 -17.27 -19.15
C GLY A 102 -4.78 -17.42 -17.79
N ASP A 103 -3.50 -17.05 -17.72
CA ASP A 103 -2.70 -17.11 -16.48
C ASP A 103 -2.54 -15.72 -15.85
N CYS A 104 -2.68 -15.63 -14.55
CA CYS A 104 -2.37 -14.44 -13.79
C CYS A 104 -0.86 -14.36 -13.55
N ILE A 105 -0.21 -13.44 -14.24
CA ILE A 105 1.14 -12.99 -13.92
C ILE A 105 0.99 -11.55 -13.40
N PRO A 106 1.19 -11.31 -12.10
CA PRO A 106 0.85 -10.03 -11.51
C PRO A 106 1.49 -8.84 -12.24
N TYR A 107 0.66 -7.86 -12.61
CA TYR A 107 0.99 -6.61 -13.29
C TYR A 107 1.45 -6.69 -14.76
N ILE A 108 1.57 -7.86 -15.36
CA ILE A 108 2.21 -7.97 -16.69
C ILE A 108 1.27 -7.63 -17.85
N ASN A 109 0.01 -8.07 -17.82
CA ASN A 109 -0.92 -7.88 -18.93
C ASN A 109 -1.90 -6.71 -18.75
N GLU A 110 -1.73 -5.91 -17.73
CA GLU A 110 -2.77 -4.98 -17.27
C GLU A 110 -2.98 -3.79 -18.20
N ARG A 111 -1.93 -3.33 -18.89
CA ARG A 111 -2.04 -2.24 -19.87
C ARG A 111 -2.84 -2.68 -21.09
N GLU A 112 -2.44 -3.75 -21.74
CA GLU A 112 -3.07 -4.24 -22.96
C GLU A 112 -4.52 -4.65 -22.72
N ASP A 113 -4.77 -5.43 -21.66
CA ASP A 113 -6.13 -5.86 -21.31
C ASP A 113 -7.02 -4.65 -20.94
N GLY A 114 -6.47 -3.67 -20.23
CA GLY A 114 -7.20 -2.47 -19.85
C GLY A 114 -7.53 -1.55 -21.02
N LEU A 115 -6.59 -1.34 -21.94
CA LEU A 115 -6.82 -0.55 -23.16
C LEU A 115 -7.82 -1.24 -24.08
N PHE A 116 -7.77 -2.57 -24.20
CA PHE A 116 -8.76 -3.34 -24.94
C PHE A 116 -10.17 -3.19 -24.36
N LEU A 117 -10.31 -3.25 -23.02
CA LEU A 117 -11.59 -3.01 -22.36
C LEU A 117 -12.13 -1.61 -22.64
N GLN A 118 -11.28 -0.57 -22.56
CA GLN A 118 -11.70 0.81 -22.86
C GLN A 118 -12.18 0.94 -24.32
N GLU A 119 -11.47 0.33 -25.27
CA GLU A 119 -11.87 0.32 -26.67
C GLU A 119 -13.20 -0.42 -26.90
N TRP A 120 -13.43 -1.53 -26.19
CA TRP A 120 -14.71 -2.23 -26.23
C TRP A 120 -15.85 -1.35 -25.69
N ILE A 121 -15.63 -0.63 -24.56
CA ILE A 121 -16.64 0.26 -23.97
C ILE A 121 -17.03 1.37 -24.96
N ARG A 122 -16.10 1.97 -25.68
CA ARG A 122 -16.36 3.03 -26.67
C ARG A 122 -17.34 2.61 -27.77
N ARG A 123 -17.41 1.32 -28.06
CA ARG A 123 -18.32 0.76 -29.05
C ARG A 123 -19.70 0.40 -28.50
N GLN A 124 -19.90 0.53 -27.19
CA GLN A 124 -21.17 0.13 -26.57
C GLN A 124 -22.25 1.21 -26.73
N PRO A 125 -23.52 0.80 -26.95
CA PRO A 125 -24.62 1.77 -27.13
C PRO A 125 -24.91 2.59 -25.87
N PHE A 126 -24.55 2.10 -24.68
CA PHE A 126 -24.74 2.79 -23.42
C PHE A 126 -23.69 3.87 -23.14
N TYR A 127 -22.60 3.93 -23.88
CA TYR A 127 -21.49 4.84 -23.63
C TYR A 127 -21.80 6.27 -24.10
N ASN A 128 -21.52 7.28 -23.25
CA ASN A 128 -21.80 8.69 -23.53
C ASN A 128 -20.57 9.53 -23.95
N GLY A 129 -19.37 8.93 -23.99
CA GLY A 129 -18.12 9.66 -24.28
C GLY A 129 -17.31 10.04 -23.04
N GLU A 130 -17.69 9.59 -21.86
CA GLU A 130 -16.97 9.91 -20.60
C GLU A 130 -16.58 8.61 -19.88
N LEU A 131 -15.27 8.39 -19.70
CA LEU A 131 -14.72 7.30 -18.91
C LEU A 131 -14.18 7.81 -17.57
N PHE A 132 -14.30 6.99 -16.54
CA PHE A 132 -13.76 7.22 -15.21
C PHE A 132 -13.06 5.96 -14.69
N LEU A 133 -11.93 6.13 -13.99
CA LEU A 133 -11.14 5.03 -13.45
C LEU A 133 -11.29 4.99 -11.93
N CYS A 134 -11.63 3.83 -11.39
CA CYS A 134 -11.80 3.69 -9.94
C CYS A 134 -11.19 2.38 -9.42
N GLY A 135 -10.37 2.47 -8.39
CA GLY A 135 -9.78 1.29 -7.78
C GLY A 135 -8.84 1.59 -6.62
N GLY A 136 -8.60 0.56 -5.79
CA GLY A 136 -7.64 0.61 -4.70
C GLY A 136 -6.63 -0.53 -4.82
N SER A 137 -5.39 -0.30 -4.36
CA SER A 137 -4.32 -1.30 -4.38
C SER A 137 -4.02 -1.76 -5.82
N TYR A 138 -4.04 -3.06 -6.09
CA TYR A 138 -3.88 -3.58 -7.46
C TYR A 138 -4.89 -2.97 -8.45
N MET A 139 -6.13 -2.75 -8.02
CA MET A 139 -7.17 -2.14 -8.87
C MET A 139 -6.85 -0.68 -9.23
N ALA A 140 -6.00 0.02 -8.49
CA ALA A 140 -5.44 1.32 -8.91
C ALA A 140 -4.26 1.13 -9.86
N ALA A 141 -3.39 0.14 -9.62
CA ALA A 141 -2.25 -0.15 -10.48
C ALA A 141 -2.65 -0.43 -11.93
N VAL A 142 -3.73 -1.20 -12.16
CA VAL A 142 -4.24 -1.49 -13.51
C VAL A 142 -4.72 -0.25 -14.25
N HIS A 143 -5.08 0.80 -13.53
CA HIS A 143 -5.53 2.06 -14.09
C HIS A 143 -4.37 3.03 -14.35
N PHE A 144 -3.34 3.05 -13.50
CA PHE A 144 -2.15 3.87 -13.76
C PHE A 144 -1.51 3.53 -15.10
N VAL A 145 -1.46 2.25 -15.49
CA VAL A 145 -0.85 1.85 -16.76
C VAL A 145 -1.71 2.13 -18.01
N THR A 146 -2.97 2.53 -17.84
CA THR A 146 -3.91 2.83 -18.94
C THR A 146 -4.31 4.31 -19.01
N ALA A 147 -4.31 5.03 -17.90
CA ALA A 147 -4.79 6.40 -17.80
C ALA A 147 -4.14 7.38 -18.81
N PRO A 148 -2.82 7.29 -19.10
CA PRO A 148 -2.17 8.22 -20.03
C PRO A 148 -2.58 8.06 -21.52
N PHE A 149 -3.35 7.01 -21.87
CA PHE A 149 -3.55 6.61 -23.27
C PHE A 149 -4.94 6.89 -23.82
N ALA A 150 -5.81 7.59 -23.09
CA ALA A 150 -7.17 7.85 -23.53
C ALA A 150 -7.61 9.29 -23.23
N GLU A 151 -8.09 9.99 -24.24
CA GLU A 151 -8.57 11.38 -24.15
C GLU A 151 -9.96 11.51 -23.50
N ASP A 152 -10.75 10.45 -23.52
CA ASP A 152 -12.11 10.40 -22.97
C ASP A 152 -12.17 10.08 -21.46
N ILE A 153 -11.03 9.82 -20.81
CA ILE A 153 -10.95 9.70 -19.37
C ILE A 153 -11.08 11.10 -18.74
N LYS A 154 -12.16 11.29 -17.97
CA LYS A 154 -12.49 12.59 -17.35
C LYS A 154 -11.93 12.75 -15.95
N GLY A 155 -11.72 11.66 -15.23
CA GLY A 155 -11.18 11.68 -13.88
C GLY A 155 -10.97 10.29 -13.30
N ALA A 156 -10.29 10.24 -12.16
CA ALA A 156 -9.99 8.99 -11.48
C ALA A 156 -10.07 9.11 -9.96
N VAL A 157 -10.38 7.98 -9.29
CA VAL A 157 -10.17 7.77 -7.85
C VAL A 157 -9.24 6.58 -7.69
N LEU A 158 -7.96 6.85 -7.41
CA LEU A 158 -6.89 5.85 -7.33
C LEU A 158 -6.31 5.81 -5.93
N ARG A 159 -6.53 4.70 -5.24
CA ARG A 159 -6.32 4.58 -3.80
C ARG A 159 -5.27 3.54 -3.45
N LEU A 160 -4.53 3.77 -2.36
CA LEU A 160 -3.69 2.76 -1.71
C LEU A 160 -2.67 2.11 -2.66
N LYS A 161 -2.13 2.89 -3.59
CA LYS A 161 -1.10 2.47 -4.55
C LYS A 161 -0.42 3.68 -5.16
N ASP A 162 0.89 3.61 -5.24
CA ASP A 162 1.74 4.55 -5.96
C ASP A 162 2.09 4.01 -7.36
N THR A 163 2.84 4.80 -8.11
CA THR A 163 3.32 4.44 -9.45
C THR A 163 4.72 3.82 -9.45
N GLU A 164 5.37 3.72 -8.27
CA GLU A 164 6.69 3.11 -8.11
C GLU A 164 6.57 1.68 -7.60
N ARG A 165 7.04 0.70 -8.34
CA ARG A 165 6.93 -0.69 -7.90
C ARG A 165 7.91 -1.03 -6.78
N TYR A 166 9.11 -0.46 -6.80
CA TYR A 166 10.13 -0.68 -5.77
C TYR A 166 9.61 -0.44 -4.35
N THR A 167 8.94 0.67 -4.11
CA THR A 167 8.42 1.05 -2.78
C THR A 167 7.46 0.02 -2.19
N GLY A 168 6.71 -0.66 -3.04
CA GLY A 168 5.85 -1.76 -2.63
C GLY A 168 6.61 -3.00 -2.19
N TYR A 169 7.76 -3.30 -2.81
CA TYR A 169 8.54 -4.52 -2.56
C TYR A 169 9.65 -4.35 -1.53
N TYR A 170 10.25 -3.17 -1.47
CA TYR A 170 11.47 -2.92 -0.70
C TYR A 170 11.37 -1.68 0.20
N ARG A 171 12.16 -1.72 1.26
CA ARG A 171 12.54 -0.59 2.11
C ARG A 171 14.05 -0.65 2.31
N ASN A 172 14.80 0.33 1.81
CA ASN A 172 16.25 0.42 1.96
C ASN A 172 17.01 -0.88 1.63
N GLY A 173 16.58 -1.61 0.59
CA GLY A 173 17.14 -2.90 0.19
C GLY A 173 16.54 -4.12 0.90
N PHE A 174 15.69 -3.94 1.92
CA PHE A 174 15.01 -5.04 2.60
C PHE A 174 13.71 -5.40 1.90
N TYR A 175 13.60 -6.64 1.45
CA TYR A 175 12.39 -7.15 0.85
C TYR A 175 11.27 -7.28 1.90
N LYS A 176 10.08 -6.76 1.57
CA LYS A 176 8.89 -6.81 2.43
C LYS A 176 8.24 -8.19 2.36
N MET A 177 8.92 -9.19 2.94
CA MET A 177 8.60 -10.62 2.80
C MET A 177 7.21 -10.98 3.33
N GLY A 178 6.85 -10.49 4.49
CA GLY A 178 5.57 -10.78 5.13
C GLY A 178 4.36 -10.31 4.32
N LEU A 179 4.54 -9.30 3.48
CA LEU A 179 3.55 -8.83 2.54
C LEU A 179 3.63 -9.59 1.21
N HIS A 180 4.74 -9.43 0.49
CA HIS A 180 4.82 -9.85 -0.91
C HIS A 180 4.99 -11.35 -1.09
N GLY A 181 5.71 -12.02 -0.22
CA GLY A 181 5.83 -13.47 -0.27
C GLY A 181 4.46 -14.13 -0.19
N ARG A 182 3.62 -13.70 0.75
CA ARG A 182 2.26 -14.22 0.89
C ARG A 182 1.36 -13.80 -0.27
N TRP A 183 1.39 -12.52 -0.64
CA TRP A 183 0.54 -12.01 -1.71
C TRP A 183 0.79 -12.73 -3.04
N TYR A 184 2.05 -13.05 -3.38
CA TYR A 184 2.37 -13.85 -4.55
C TYR A 184 1.77 -15.26 -4.48
N VAL A 185 1.82 -15.92 -3.32
CA VAL A 185 1.17 -17.23 -3.13
C VAL A 185 -0.34 -17.16 -3.42
N ASP A 186 -0.96 -16.04 -3.07
CA ASP A 186 -2.40 -15.84 -3.29
C ASP A 186 -2.73 -15.42 -4.73
N MET A 187 -1.79 -14.81 -5.46
CA MET A 187 -2.07 -14.16 -6.75
C MET A 187 -1.54 -14.90 -7.97
N TYR A 188 -0.42 -15.63 -7.85
CA TYR A 188 0.20 -16.27 -9.00
C TYR A 188 -0.57 -17.50 -9.47
N LYS A 189 -0.81 -17.61 -10.80
CA LYS A 189 -1.48 -18.74 -11.48
C LYS A 189 -2.79 -19.22 -10.88
N ASN A 190 -3.48 -18.45 -10.12
CA ASN A 190 -4.84 -18.76 -9.67
C ASN A 190 -5.10 -20.26 -9.32
N LYS A 191 -5.48 -20.62 -8.10
CA LYS A 191 -6.18 -21.86 -7.69
C LYS A 191 -5.40 -23.18 -7.55
N THR A 192 -4.43 -23.44 -8.37
CA THR A 192 -3.76 -24.77 -8.39
C THR A 192 -2.52 -24.83 -7.52
N MET A 193 -2.08 -23.67 -7.00
CA MET A 193 -0.89 -23.63 -6.16
C MET A 193 -1.16 -24.29 -4.81
N PRO A 194 -0.32 -25.25 -4.40
CA PRO A 194 -0.51 -25.93 -3.12
C PRO A 194 -0.15 -24.98 -1.97
N ARG A 195 -1.08 -24.13 -1.56
CA ARG A 195 -0.96 -23.27 -0.35
C ARG A 195 -0.52 -24.03 0.91
N LYS A 196 -0.66 -25.34 0.91
CA LYS A 196 -0.22 -26.21 2.00
C LYS A 196 1.28 -26.14 2.32
N ASN A 197 2.09 -25.70 1.36
CA ASN A 197 3.53 -25.55 1.55
C ASN A 197 3.92 -24.18 2.11
N TYR A 198 2.97 -23.23 2.21
CA TYR A 198 3.22 -21.90 2.74
C TYR A 198 2.86 -21.85 4.23
N THR A 199 3.88 -21.85 5.06
CA THR A 199 3.78 -21.78 6.52
C THR A 199 4.64 -20.63 7.04
N HIS A 200 4.62 -20.39 8.36
CA HIS A 200 5.54 -19.43 8.99
C HIS A 200 7.02 -19.79 8.71
N GLU A 201 7.33 -21.09 8.65
CA GLU A 201 8.67 -21.58 8.33
C GLU A 201 9.15 -21.19 6.93
N SER A 202 8.22 -20.94 5.99
CA SER A 202 8.58 -20.50 4.65
C SER A 202 9.32 -19.15 4.63
N PHE A 203 9.10 -18.32 5.65
CA PHE A 203 9.84 -17.05 5.78
C PHE A 203 11.32 -17.25 6.16
N HIS A 204 11.69 -18.44 6.66
CA HIS A 204 13.06 -18.77 7.07
C HIS A 204 13.89 -19.48 5.97
N ILE A 205 13.35 -19.67 4.76
CA ILE A 205 14.05 -20.33 3.64
C ILE A 205 15.36 -19.57 3.33
N LEU A 206 16.44 -20.32 3.18
CA LEU A 206 17.75 -19.86 2.70
C LEU A 206 18.32 -20.85 1.69
N PRO A 207 18.86 -20.38 0.56
CA PRO A 207 18.78 -18.99 0.11
C PRO A 207 17.34 -18.61 -0.24
N LEU A 208 16.99 -17.33 -0.08
CA LEU A 208 15.63 -16.87 -0.39
C LEU A 208 15.30 -17.02 -1.88
N SER A 209 16.28 -17.08 -2.76
CA SER A 209 16.12 -17.43 -4.19
C SER A 209 15.48 -18.81 -4.43
N ASP A 210 15.46 -19.69 -3.44
CA ASP A 210 14.79 -20.98 -3.53
C ASP A 210 13.32 -20.94 -3.07
N PHE A 211 12.86 -19.80 -2.58
CA PHE A 211 11.50 -19.63 -2.03
C PHE A 211 10.42 -20.11 -3.01
N SER A 212 10.48 -19.66 -4.26
CA SER A 212 9.48 -20.02 -5.26
C SER A 212 9.43 -21.53 -5.49
N ARG A 213 10.56 -22.20 -5.64
CA ARG A 213 10.62 -23.66 -5.84
C ARG A 213 10.08 -24.43 -4.64
N GLN A 214 10.38 -23.98 -3.42
CA GLN A 214 9.94 -24.68 -2.21
C GLN A 214 8.46 -24.44 -1.91
N VAL A 215 7.96 -23.23 -2.14
CA VAL A 215 6.58 -22.84 -1.81
C VAL A 215 5.62 -23.14 -2.95
N PHE A 216 6.00 -22.81 -4.19
CA PHE A 216 5.16 -22.99 -5.37
C PHE A 216 5.38 -24.34 -6.08
N GLY A 217 6.49 -25.01 -5.82
CA GLY A 217 6.89 -26.24 -6.52
C GLY A 217 7.53 -25.99 -7.89
N GLU A 218 7.70 -24.73 -8.29
CA GLU A 218 8.34 -24.32 -9.54
C GLU A 218 9.00 -22.95 -9.38
N SER A 219 9.87 -22.57 -10.32
CA SER A 219 10.41 -21.19 -10.40
C SER A 219 9.33 -20.24 -10.90
N VAL A 220 9.18 -19.11 -10.21
CA VAL A 220 8.26 -18.02 -10.57
C VAL A 220 9.07 -16.84 -11.08
N ALA A 221 9.32 -16.81 -12.38
CA ALA A 221 10.33 -15.97 -13.00
C ALA A 221 10.29 -14.49 -12.55
N ASN A 222 9.11 -13.85 -12.57
CA ASN A 222 9.00 -12.45 -12.17
C ASN A 222 9.15 -12.22 -10.65
N PHE A 223 8.82 -13.21 -9.81
CA PHE A 223 9.10 -13.16 -8.37
C PHE A 223 10.60 -13.33 -8.10
N ASP A 224 11.21 -14.36 -8.72
CA ASP A 224 12.62 -14.67 -8.55
C ASP A 224 13.52 -13.52 -9.06
N GLU A 225 13.08 -12.82 -10.11
CA GLU A 225 13.80 -11.67 -10.66
C GLU A 225 13.77 -10.47 -9.70
N ILE A 226 12.60 -10.15 -9.13
CA ILE A 226 12.47 -9.06 -8.15
C ILE A 226 13.47 -9.22 -6.99
N LEU A 227 13.69 -10.45 -6.52
CA LEU A 227 14.61 -10.73 -5.40
C LEU A 227 16.09 -10.43 -5.69
N LYS A 228 16.45 -10.17 -6.95
CA LYS A 228 17.82 -9.83 -7.37
C LYS A 228 18.10 -8.34 -7.39
N HIS A 229 17.06 -7.49 -7.28
CA HIS A 229 17.14 -6.05 -7.50
C HIS A 229 16.77 -5.23 -6.24
N PRO A 230 17.55 -5.33 -5.14
CA PRO A 230 17.29 -4.60 -3.90
C PRO A 230 17.64 -3.10 -3.97
N ASP A 231 18.40 -2.66 -4.97
CA ASP A 231 18.76 -1.25 -5.17
C ASP A 231 17.64 -0.50 -5.92
N PRO A 232 17.10 0.59 -5.39
CA PRO A 232 16.10 1.42 -6.09
C PRO A 232 16.62 2.06 -7.38
N LYS A 233 17.93 2.12 -7.58
CA LYS A 233 18.57 2.69 -8.77
C LYS A 233 18.82 1.67 -9.88
N ASP A 234 18.54 0.39 -9.62
CA ASP A 234 18.73 -0.66 -10.61
C ASP A 234 17.83 -0.41 -11.84
N ASP A 235 18.40 -0.56 -13.04
CA ASP A 235 17.69 -0.38 -14.30
C ASP A 235 16.51 -1.35 -14.49
N PHE A 236 16.49 -2.46 -13.77
CA PHE A 236 15.35 -3.36 -13.72
C PHE A 236 14.03 -2.62 -13.45
N TRP A 237 14.02 -1.64 -12.52
CA TRP A 237 12.83 -0.89 -12.15
C TRP A 237 12.29 0.02 -13.26
N ASN A 238 13.06 0.23 -14.34
CA ASN A 238 12.62 0.94 -15.54
C ASN A 238 12.01 0.01 -16.58
N THR A 239 12.18 -1.31 -16.44
CA THR A 239 11.60 -2.30 -17.36
C THR A 239 10.11 -2.51 -17.09
N ARG A 240 9.41 -3.19 -18.02
CA ARG A 240 8.02 -3.63 -17.84
C ARG A 240 7.88 -4.49 -16.58
N ASP A 241 8.75 -5.47 -16.38
CA ASP A 241 8.72 -6.40 -15.25
C ASP A 241 9.01 -5.70 -13.91
N GLY A 242 9.85 -4.69 -13.92
CA GLY A 242 10.13 -3.80 -12.80
C GLY A 242 9.07 -2.72 -12.56
N GLY A 243 8.09 -2.57 -13.47
CA GLY A 243 6.98 -1.63 -13.32
C GLY A 243 7.23 -0.24 -13.92
N GLY A 244 8.22 -0.10 -14.80
CA GLY A 244 8.51 1.15 -15.51
C GLY A 244 7.32 1.73 -16.27
N GLU A 245 6.36 0.86 -16.65
CA GLU A 245 5.12 1.28 -17.30
C GLU A 245 4.20 2.20 -16.47
N SER A 246 4.24 2.10 -15.14
CA SER A 246 3.42 2.94 -14.26
C SER A 246 4.13 4.22 -13.80
N ARG A 247 5.46 4.28 -13.97
CA ARG A 247 6.27 5.41 -13.51
C ARG A 247 5.85 6.72 -14.22
N GLY A 248 5.55 7.75 -13.44
CA GLY A 248 5.06 9.03 -13.95
C GLY A 248 3.64 9.01 -14.53
N ALA A 249 2.94 7.88 -14.55
CA ALA A 249 1.64 7.73 -15.20
C ALA A 249 0.57 8.67 -14.63
N ALA A 250 0.61 8.98 -13.35
CA ALA A 250 -0.33 9.90 -12.71
C ALA A 250 -0.24 11.32 -13.30
N ASP A 251 0.96 11.78 -13.60
CA ASP A 251 1.21 13.08 -14.21
C ASP A 251 0.92 13.08 -15.72
N HIS A 252 1.36 12.03 -16.41
CA HIS A 252 1.14 11.88 -17.84
C HIS A 252 -0.35 11.76 -18.22
N ALA A 253 -1.20 11.27 -17.32
CA ALA A 253 -2.65 11.20 -17.57
C ALA A 253 -3.30 12.58 -17.69
N ASN A 254 -2.74 13.58 -16.99
CA ASN A 254 -3.18 14.97 -16.98
C ASN A 254 -4.70 15.17 -16.75
N ILE A 255 -5.29 14.36 -15.87
CA ILE A 255 -6.71 14.39 -15.49
C ILE A 255 -6.84 14.70 -13.99
N PRO A 256 -8.02 15.14 -13.51
CA PRO A 256 -8.32 15.20 -12.08
C PRO A 256 -8.21 13.82 -11.42
N ILE A 257 -7.32 13.64 -10.45
CA ILE A 257 -7.18 12.38 -9.70
C ILE A 257 -7.37 12.65 -8.21
N LEU A 258 -8.31 11.93 -7.60
CA LEU A 258 -8.37 11.79 -6.17
C LEU A 258 -7.47 10.62 -5.77
N PHE A 259 -6.35 10.94 -5.13
CA PHE A 259 -5.49 9.96 -4.49
C PHE A 259 -5.97 9.73 -3.05
N GLU A 260 -5.83 8.51 -2.57
CA GLU A 260 -6.19 8.16 -1.20
C GLU A 260 -5.15 7.19 -0.65
N THR A 261 -4.69 7.43 0.57
CA THR A 261 -3.81 6.54 1.31
C THR A 261 -4.16 6.56 2.80
N ALA A 262 -3.40 5.85 3.60
CA ALA A 262 -3.55 5.82 5.04
C ALA A 262 -2.18 5.85 5.71
N PHE A 263 -2.08 6.43 6.90
CA PHE A 263 -0.79 6.54 7.58
C PHE A 263 -0.11 5.19 7.86
N TYR A 264 -0.86 4.10 7.97
CA TYR A 264 -0.35 2.75 8.16
C TYR A 264 -0.47 1.87 6.90
N ASP A 265 -0.63 2.49 5.73
CA ASP A 265 -0.61 1.80 4.45
C ASP A 265 0.83 1.54 3.99
N ILE A 266 1.04 0.37 3.38
CA ILE A 266 2.32 -0.05 2.81
C ILE A 266 2.84 0.85 1.69
N PHE A 267 1.96 1.63 1.05
CA PHE A 267 2.27 2.54 -0.05
C PHE A 267 2.35 4.01 0.37
N THR A 268 2.25 4.32 1.66
CA THR A 268 2.19 5.70 2.17
C THR A 268 3.35 6.55 1.65
N ASP A 269 4.60 6.10 1.83
CA ASP A 269 5.78 6.86 1.39
C ASP A 269 5.79 7.08 -0.13
N GLY A 270 5.48 6.03 -0.89
CA GLY A 270 5.39 6.12 -2.35
C GLY A 270 4.31 7.09 -2.83
N ILE A 271 3.14 7.11 -2.17
CA ILE A 271 2.04 8.03 -2.51
C ILE A 271 2.39 9.48 -2.17
N PHE A 272 2.99 9.75 -1.00
CA PHE A 272 3.46 11.09 -0.66
C PHE A 272 4.57 11.56 -1.60
N LYS A 273 5.51 10.68 -1.96
CA LYS A 273 6.56 10.96 -2.95
C LYS A 273 5.96 11.27 -4.31
N MET A 274 5.02 10.44 -4.78
CA MET A 274 4.30 10.66 -6.03
C MET A 274 3.56 12.01 -6.02
N TRP A 275 2.79 12.31 -4.97
CA TRP A 275 2.06 13.58 -4.81
C TRP A 275 2.98 14.79 -4.87
N ARG A 276 4.13 14.76 -4.18
CA ARG A 276 5.11 15.85 -4.21
C ARG A 276 5.77 16.02 -5.58
N GLY A 277 5.91 14.93 -6.33
CA GLY A 277 6.50 14.90 -7.66
C GLY A 277 5.54 15.24 -8.80
N LEU A 278 4.23 15.40 -8.54
CA LEU A 278 3.26 15.80 -9.58
C LEU A 278 3.59 17.18 -10.15
N GLY A 279 3.46 17.32 -11.47
CA GLY A 279 3.50 18.60 -12.15
C GLY A 279 2.40 19.55 -11.65
N SER A 280 2.66 20.84 -11.68
CA SER A 280 1.76 21.86 -11.14
C SER A 280 0.35 21.80 -11.75
N GLU A 281 0.23 21.47 -13.02
CA GLU A 281 -1.06 21.38 -13.73
C GLU A 281 -1.90 20.19 -13.23
N THR A 282 -1.32 19.01 -13.11
CA THR A 282 -2.00 17.81 -12.59
C THR A 282 -2.34 17.99 -11.12
N LYS A 283 -1.41 18.54 -10.33
CA LYS A 283 -1.62 18.80 -8.90
C LYS A 283 -2.76 19.76 -8.64
N ALA A 284 -2.84 20.87 -9.41
CA ALA A 284 -3.84 21.92 -9.23
C ALA A 284 -5.30 21.45 -9.43
N LYS A 285 -5.52 20.33 -10.11
CA LYS A 285 -6.85 19.74 -10.33
C LYS A 285 -7.09 18.45 -9.58
N SER A 286 -6.12 17.99 -8.77
CA SER A 286 -6.14 16.75 -8.00
C SER A 286 -6.16 17.03 -6.49
N ALA A 287 -6.44 15.99 -5.69
CA ALA A 287 -6.39 16.04 -4.24
C ALA A 287 -5.83 14.73 -3.67
N LEU A 288 -5.26 14.78 -2.47
CA LEU A 288 -4.83 13.60 -1.72
C LEU A 288 -5.56 13.54 -0.38
N ALA A 289 -6.14 12.39 -0.04
CA ALA A 289 -6.75 12.13 1.26
C ALA A 289 -5.97 11.05 2.03
N VAL A 290 -5.74 11.26 3.35
CA VAL A 290 -4.91 10.39 4.19
C VAL A 290 -5.66 9.96 5.44
N HIS A 291 -6.00 8.67 5.53
CA HIS A 291 -6.68 8.06 6.66
C HIS A 291 -5.75 7.75 7.85
N PRO A 292 -6.31 7.58 9.07
CA PRO A 292 -5.53 7.12 10.24
C PRO A 292 -5.30 5.61 10.30
N PHE A 293 -5.75 4.84 9.30
CA PHE A 293 -5.81 3.38 9.30
C PHE A 293 -4.70 2.73 8.46
N GLY A 294 -4.78 1.39 8.32
CA GLY A 294 -3.93 0.59 7.45
C GLY A 294 -4.46 0.50 6.01
N HIS A 295 -3.97 -0.49 5.26
CA HIS A 295 -4.26 -0.69 3.83
C HIS A 295 -5.75 -0.81 3.48
N GLY A 296 -6.60 -1.23 4.41
CA GLY A 296 -8.04 -1.35 4.19
C GLY A 296 -8.82 -0.04 4.31
N CYS A 297 -8.25 0.99 4.91
CA CYS A 297 -8.92 2.25 5.28
C CYS A 297 -10.22 2.07 6.05
N ARG A 298 -10.29 1.04 6.90
CA ARG A 298 -11.49 0.61 7.61
C ARG A 298 -11.23 0.52 9.10
N GLY A 299 -11.73 1.50 9.86
CA GLY A 299 -11.56 1.54 11.29
C GLY A 299 -12.15 0.34 12.04
N GLU A 300 -13.24 -0.23 11.52
CA GLU A 300 -13.92 -1.39 12.12
C GLU A 300 -13.13 -2.70 12.06
N VAL A 301 -12.10 -2.77 11.23
CA VAL A 301 -11.22 -3.96 11.12
C VAL A 301 -9.83 -3.72 11.71
N GLU A 302 -9.56 -2.51 12.19
CA GLU A 302 -8.32 -2.14 12.84
C GLU A 302 -8.42 -2.37 14.37
N PRO A 303 -7.33 -2.74 15.04
CA PRO A 303 -7.32 -2.89 16.51
C PRO A 303 -7.65 -1.60 17.26
N ILE A 304 -7.34 -0.45 16.66
CA ILE A 304 -7.65 0.87 17.18
C ILE A 304 -8.47 1.63 16.14
N ASN A 305 -9.68 2.00 16.53
CA ASN A 305 -10.59 2.77 15.68
C ASN A 305 -10.59 4.24 16.11
N PHE A 306 -10.19 5.13 15.19
CA PHE A 306 -10.23 6.57 15.42
C PHE A 306 -11.62 7.13 15.11
N GLU A 307 -12.18 7.90 16.05
CA GLU A 307 -13.46 8.58 15.87
C GLU A 307 -13.43 9.47 14.62
N ASN A 308 -14.47 9.37 13.77
CA ASN A 308 -14.56 10.10 12.50
C ASN A 308 -13.39 9.91 11.54
N GLY A 309 -12.55 8.88 11.74
CA GLY A 309 -11.40 8.60 10.87
C GLY A 309 -11.75 8.07 9.47
N SER A 310 -13.02 7.75 9.20
CA SER A 310 -13.49 7.27 7.89
C SER A 310 -13.92 8.43 6.99
N LEU A 311 -13.34 8.54 5.79
CA LEU A 311 -13.75 9.53 4.78
C LEU A 311 -15.23 9.43 4.40
N ASN A 312 -15.81 8.24 4.35
CA ASN A 312 -17.23 8.08 4.03
C ASN A 312 -18.16 8.67 5.10
N LYS A 313 -17.74 8.70 6.36
CA LYS A 313 -18.50 9.34 7.45
C LYS A 313 -18.36 10.86 7.39
N GLU A 314 -17.18 11.36 7.09
CA GLU A 314 -16.88 12.80 7.05
C GLU A 314 -17.32 13.44 5.72
N PHE A 315 -17.05 12.76 4.60
CA PHE A 315 -17.28 13.26 3.24
C PHE A 315 -18.19 12.27 2.47
N ALA A 316 -19.48 12.27 2.79
CA ALA A 316 -20.45 11.33 2.18
C ALA A 316 -20.38 11.34 0.64
N ASN A 317 -20.39 10.14 0.05
CA ASN A 317 -20.35 9.94 -1.41
C ASN A 317 -19.20 10.66 -2.12
N TYR A 318 -18.05 10.87 -1.44
CA TYR A 318 -16.94 11.66 -1.98
C TYR A 318 -16.42 11.17 -3.33
N GLN A 319 -16.45 9.86 -3.60
CA GLN A 319 -15.99 9.33 -4.89
C GLN A 319 -16.92 9.74 -6.03
N ILE A 320 -18.23 9.68 -5.84
CA ILE A 320 -19.21 10.12 -6.85
C ILE A 320 -19.12 11.63 -7.05
N ARG A 321 -19.06 12.40 -5.97
CA ARG A 321 -18.87 13.86 -6.02
C ARG A 321 -17.57 14.24 -6.73
N TRP A 322 -16.50 13.46 -6.56
CA TRP A 322 -15.24 13.67 -7.29
C TRP A 322 -15.41 13.47 -8.80
N MET A 323 -16.11 12.41 -9.21
CA MET A 323 -16.37 12.15 -10.64
C MET A 323 -17.31 13.20 -11.24
N ASP A 324 -18.30 13.66 -10.48
CA ASP A 324 -19.16 14.77 -10.91
C ASP A 324 -18.37 16.07 -11.09
N TYR A 325 -17.48 16.41 -10.16
CA TYR A 325 -16.53 17.51 -10.32
C TYR A 325 -15.68 17.35 -11.59
N ALA A 326 -15.07 16.19 -11.81
CA ALA A 326 -14.19 15.92 -12.94
C ALA A 326 -14.88 16.04 -14.31
N ARG A 327 -16.21 15.96 -14.37
CA ARG A 327 -17.03 16.18 -15.57
C ARG A 327 -17.72 17.54 -15.60
N GLY A 328 -17.31 18.46 -14.74
CA GLY A 328 -17.86 19.83 -14.67
C GLY A 328 -19.25 19.92 -14.01
N LYS A 329 -19.61 18.96 -13.14
CA LYS A 329 -20.86 18.94 -12.40
C LYS A 329 -20.61 19.04 -10.90
N GLY A 330 -20.75 20.24 -10.35
CA GLY A 330 -20.60 20.47 -8.91
C GLY A 330 -19.17 20.79 -8.47
N GLU A 331 -19.02 20.99 -7.17
CA GLU A 331 -17.75 21.36 -6.53
C GLU A 331 -16.99 20.11 -6.07
N PRO A 332 -15.65 20.16 -6.06
CA PRO A 332 -14.86 19.04 -5.58
C PRO A 332 -15.12 18.78 -4.08
N PRO A 333 -15.17 17.52 -3.62
CA PRO A 333 -15.36 17.22 -2.19
C PRO A 333 -14.14 17.54 -1.33
N PHE A 334 -12.98 17.77 -1.93
CA PHE A 334 -11.70 18.09 -1.29
C PHE A 334 -11.08 19.33 -1.92
N GLU A 335 -10.29 20.07 -1.15
CA GLU A 335 -9.55 21.23 -1.66
C GLU A 335 -8.48 20.76 -2.66
N LEU A 336 -8.49 21.38 -3.84
CA LEU A 336 -7.60 21.01 -4.93
C LEU A 336 -6.15 21.46 -4.67
N GLY A 337 -5.22 20.64 -5.08
CA GLY A 337 -3.79 20.88 -4.87
C GLY A 337 -3.32 20.64 -3.43
N LYS A 338 -4.21 20.22 -2.53
CA LYS A 338 -3.94 20.04 -1.10
C LYS A 338 -4.03 18.58 -0.65
N ILE A 339 -3.57 18.36 0.57
CA ILE A 339 -3.67 17.09 1.28
C ILE A 339 -4.68 17.24 2.41
N THR A 340 -5.77 16.47 2.36
CA THR A 340 -6.71 16.31 3.46
C THR A 340 -6.28 15.11 4.29
N TYR A 341 -5.97 15.30 5.56
CA TYR A 341 -5.43 14.24 6.42
C TYR A 341 -6.06 14.22 7.81
N TYR A 342 -6.10 13.03 8.41
CA TYR A 342 -6.56 12.88 9.78
C TYR A 342 -5.42 13.14 10.76
N LYS A 343 -5.61 14.07 11.70
CA LYS A 343 -4.68 14.37 12.78
C LYS A 343 -4.92 13.43 13.96
N LEU A 344 -4.04 12.45 14.12
CA LEU A 344 -4.18 11.43 15.15
C LEU A 344 -4.12 12.05 16.55
N PHE A 345 -4.93 11.52 17.46
CA PHE A 345 -5.05 11.95 18.86
C PHE A 345 -5.61 13.38 19.07
N ASP A 346 -5.95 14.10 17.99
CA ASP A 346 -6.79 15.31 18.01
C ASP A 346 -8.18 15.06 17.41
N SER A 347 -8.38 13.88 16.79
CA SER A 347 -9.64 13.43 16.19
C SER A 347 -10.23 14.40 15.16
N LYS A 348 -9.39 15.06 14.38
CA LYS A 348 -9.78 16.07 13.39
C LYS A 348 -9.21 15.77 12.02
N TRP A 349 -10.00 16.10 10.98
CA TRP A 349 -9.51 16.24 9.63
C TRP A 349 -8.93 17.65 9.42
N CYS A 350 -7.75 17.70 8.82
CA CYS A 350 -7.02 18.91 8.46
C CYS A 350 -6.80 18.95 6.96
N CYS A 351 -6.58 20.14 6.38
CA CYS A 351 -6.28 20.32 4.96
C CYS A 351 -5.24 21.43 4.78
N ASP A 352 -4.09 21.07 4.22
CA ASP A 352 -3.00 22.00 3.87
C ASP A 352 -2.06 21.37 2.82
N ASP A 353 -0.91 22.00 2.55
CA ASP A 353 0.11 21.49 1.64
C ASP A 353 0.93 20.32 2.21
N PHE A 354 0.76 20.00 3.46
CA PHE A 354 1.52 19.01 4.22
C PHE A 354 3.04 19.20 4.08
N GLU A 355 3.47 20.45 4.18
CA GLU A 355 4.89 20.75 4.15
C GLU A 355 5.56 20.34 5.47
N GLN A 356 6.83 19.95 5.36
CA GLN A 356 7.67 19.67 6.51
C GLN A 356 7.84 20.94 7.35
N PRO A 357 7.48 20.97 8.65
CA PRO A 357 7.75 22.11 9.52
C PRO A 357 9.23 22.50 9.54
N ARG A 358 9.51 23.78 9.70
CA ARG A 358 10.90 24.27 9.85
C ARG A 358 11.46 24.00 11.24
N ASP A 359 10.57 24.02 12.24
CA ASP A 359 10.94 23.75 13.63
C ASP A 359 11.03 22.23 13.88
N SER A 360 11.98 21.83 14.70
CA SER A 360 12.15 20.45 15.13
C SER A 360 12.60 20.38 16.58
N LEU A 361 12.32 19.25 17.24
CA LEU A 361 12.87 18.89 18.53
C LEU A 361 13.85 17.74 18.34
N LYS A 362 15.06 17.90 18.90
CA LYS A 362 16.12 16.91 18.82
C LYS A 362 16.40 16.31 20.19
N PHE A 363 16.38 14.98 20.27
CA PHE A 363 16.61 14.22 21.48
C PHE A 363 17.84 13.33 21.31
N VAL A 364 18.89 13.55 22.09
CA VAL A 364 20.01 12.61 22.22
C VAL A 364 19.48 11.34 22.92
N LEU A 365 19.84 10.17 22.42
CA LEU A 365 19.23 8.91 22.85
C LEU A 365 19.72 8.43 24.21
N GLY A 366 20.83 8.94 24.72
CA GLY A 366 21.40 8.62 26.05
C GLY A 366 22.89 8.93 26.13
N GLU A 367 23.51 8.59 27.23
CA GLU A 367 24.95 8.81 27.49
C GLU A 367 25.78 7.52 27.32
N GLU A 368 25.10 6.37 27.30
CA GLU A 368 25.73 5.05 27.37
C GLU A 368 26.07 4.50 25.99
N THR A 369 26.88 3.47 26.00
CA THR A 369 27.11 2.58 24.85
C THR A 369 26.47 1.24 25.19
N VAL A 370 25.52 0.79 24.34
CA VAL A 370 24.74 -0.43 24.57
C VAL A 370 25.05 -1.44 23.48
N SER A 371 25.28 -2.69 23.88
CA SER A 371 25.52 -3.80 22.95
C SER A 371 24.45 -4.88 23.14
N TYR A 372 24.11 -5.55 22.04
CA TYR A 372 23.19 -6.69 22.04
C TYR A 372 23.63 -7.74 21.01
N ARG A 373 23.15 -8.97 21.23
CA ARG A 373 23.37 -10.08 20.32
C ARG A 373 22.18 -10.24 19.39
N TYR A 374 22.41 -10.19 18.09
CA TYR A 374 21.41 -10.49 17.06
C TYR A 374 21.67 -11.87 16.44
N ASP A 375 20.68 -12.74 16.55
CA ASP A 375 20.69 -14.07 15.95
C ASP A 375 19.65 -14.16 14.81
N PRO A 376 20.04 -14.33 13.55
CA PRO A 376 19.07 -14.45 12.46
C PRO A 376 18.17 -15.69 12.53
N HIS A 377 18.46 -16.66 13.39
CA HIS A 377 17.58 -17.81 13.63
C HIS A 377 16.45 -17.52 14.62
N ASP A 378 16.59 -16.46 15.46
CA ASP A 378 15.57 -15.98 16.38
C ASP A 378 15.34 -14.46 16.22
N PRO A 379 14.88 -14.01 15.04
CA PRO A 379 14.73 -12.59 14.75
C PRO A 379 13.56 -11.98 15.53
N ALA A 380 13.75 -10.75 16.04
CA ALA A 380 12.66 -10.01 16.68
C ALA A 380 11.53 -9.68 15.72
N SER A 381 10.29 -9.75 16.24
CA SER A 381 9.06 -9.38 15.53
C SER A 381 8.36 -8.23 16.24
N PHE A 382 7.55 -7.47 15.48
CA PHE A 382 6.77 -6.36 15.99
C PHE A 382 5.34 -6.43 15.46
N LYS A 383 4.38 -5.86 16.21
CA LYS A 383 2.97 -5.78 15.83
C LYS A 383 2.72 -4.54 14.98
N GLY A 384 1.84 -4.67 14.00
CA GLY A 384 1.39 -3.55 13.17
C GLY A 384 2.48 -2.96 12.27
N GLY A 385 2.35 -1.70 11.89
CA GLY A 385 3.25 -1.00 10.98
C GLY A 385 2.77 -1.01 9.53
N LEU A 386 3.67 -0.75 8.59
CA LEU A 386 3.36 -0.60 7.16
C LEU A 386 3.29 -1.97 6.44
N SER A 387 2.27 -2.76 6.74
CA SER A 387 2.07 -4.07 6.09
C SER A 387 0.59 -4.39 5.94
N ALA A 388 0.18 -4.94 4.80
CA ALA A 388 -1.21 -5.36 4.57
C ALA A 388 -1.61 -6.62 5.37
N ASN A 389 -0.65 -7.45 5.76
CA ASN A 389 -0.91 -8.73 6.45
C ASN A 389 -0.68 -8.66 7.96
N PHE A 390 0.29 -7.87 8.39
CA PHE A 390 0.69 -7.71 9.79
C PHE A 390 0.56 -6.27 10.25
N GLY A 391 0.04 -5.41 9.36
CA GLY A 391 0.06 -3.97 9.49
C GLY A 391 -1.17 -3.38 10.14
N GLY A 392 -1.16 -2.07 10.11
CA GLY A 392 -2.17 -1.25 10.72
C GLY A 392 -1.69 -0.64 12.04
N ASN A 393 -2.62 0.00 12.72
CA ASN A 393 -2.38 0.66 13.98
C ASN A 393 -2.53 -0.33 15.16
N TYR A 394 -1.48 -0.52 15.93
CA TYR A 394 -1.45 -1.49 17.03
C TYR A 394 -0.81 -0.92 18.30
N TRP A 395 -1.35 -1.38 19.45
CA TRP A 395 -0.65 -1.33 20.73
C TRP A 395 0.54 -2.29 20.69
N GLN A 396 1.66 -1.82 21.16
CA GLN A 396 2.91 -2.57 21.13
C GLN A 396 3.08 -3.42 22.40
N ASP A 397 3.95 -4.42 22.29
CA ASP A 397 4.31 -5.23 23.44
C ASP A 397 5.06 -4.40 24.50
N PRO A 398 4.98 -4.77 25.78
CA PRO A 398 5.75 -4.14 26.83
C PRO A 398 7.25 -4.13 26.53
N PRO A 399 8.01 -3.15 27.04
CA PRO A 399 9.46 -3.11 26.89
C PRO A 399 10.13 -4.29 27.60
N ASN A 400 11.38 -4.57 27.21
CA ASN A 400 12.24 -5.56 27.86
C ASN A 400 11.78 -7.03 27.80
N LEU A 401 10.91 -7.39 26.85
CA LEU A 401 10.55 -8.78 26.60
C LEU A 401 11.67 -9.57 25.90
N ARG A 402 12.57 -8.89 25.21
CA ARG A 402 13.72 -9.47 24.51
C ARG A 402 15.00 -8.69 24.85
N GLN A 403 16.13 -9.40 24.91
CA GLN A 403 17.43 -8.81 25.18
C GLN A 403 18.10 -8.22 23.93
N ASP A 404 17.58 -8.51 22.75
CA ASP A 404 18.04 -7.99 21.47
C ASP A 404 17.24 -6.76 20.99
N ILE A 405 16.46 -6.16 21.90
CA ILE A 405 15.76 -4.89 21.70
C ILE A 405 16.22 -3.89 22.76
N ILE A 406 16.84 -2.80 22.33
CA ILE A 406 17.16 -1.66 23.17
C ILE A 406 15.93 -0.78 23.25
N THR A 407 15.42 -0.49 24.44
CA THR A 407 14.29 0.42 24.65
C THR A 407 14.74 1.71 25.31
N LEU A 408 14.42 2.84 24.71
CA LEU A 408 14.76 4.18 25.14
C LEU A 408 13.51 5.07 25.20
N TYR A 409 13.60 6.20 25.91
CA TYR A 409 12.49 7.14 26.04
C TYR A 409 12.97 8.59 25.89
N THR A 410 12.15 9.43 25.28
CA THR A 410 12.32 10.87 25.40
C THR A 410 11.90 11.35 26.79
N PRO A 411 12.31 12.56 27.20
CA PRO A 411 11.63 13.25 28.29
C PRO A 411 10.13 13.41 28.01
N GLU A 412 9.33 13.58 29.06
CA GLU A 412 7.91 13.92 28.93
C GLU A 412 7.74 15.30 28.30
N PHE A 413 6.77 15.43 27.40
CA PHE A 413 6.46 16.68 26.74
C PHE A 413 5.78 17.65 27.71
N ARG A 414 6.22 18.90 27.71
CA ARG A 414 5.74 19.93 28.64
C ARG A 414 4.43 20.60 28.21
N GLU A 415 4.10 20.46 26.93
CA GLU A 415 2.92 21.02 26.29
C GLU A 415 2.45 20.10 25.17
N ASP A 416 1.20 20.25 24.74
CA ASP A 416 0.69 19.53 23.58
C ASP A 416 1.52 19.91 22.35
N THR A 417 2.03 18.89 21.65
CA THR A 417 2.95 19.07 20.53
C THR A 417 2.42 18.39 19.28
N PHE A 418 2.19 19.15 18.22
CA PHE A 418 1.79 18.60 16.95
C PHE A 418 3.01 18.23 16.10
N VAL A 419 3.14 16.94 15.81
CA VAL A 419 4.17 16.40 14.91
C VAL A 419 3.56 16.18 13.54
N LYS A 420 4.17 16.78 12.49
CA LYS A 420 3.73 16.65 11.09
C LYS A 420 4.92 16.46 10.17
N GLY A 421 4.86 15.48 9.27
CA GLY A 421 5.93 15.19 8.31
C GLY A 421 6.80 14.01 8.73
N LYS A 422 8.04 13.98 8.24
CA LYS A 422 8.99 12.88 8.43
C LYS A 422 9.86 13.11 9.65
N MET A 423 9.78 12.21 10.62
CA MET A 423 10.79 12.13 11.69
C MET A 423 12.11 11.60 11.11
N ARG A 424 13.22 11.92 11.74
CA ARG A 424 14.56 11.46 11.38
C ARG A 424 15.30 10.96 12.61
N ALA A 425 16.21 10.03 12.40
CA ALA A 425 17.15 9.64 13.43
C ALA A 425 18.52 9.38 12.82
N GLN A 426 19.55 9.51 13.63
CA GLN A 426 20.90 9.06 13.30
C GLN A 426 21.41 8.19 14.44
N LEU A 427 21.88 7.01 14.09
CA LEU A 427 22.52 6.10 15.02
C LEU A 427 24.02 6.02 14.72
N LYS A 428 24.85 6.15 15.74
CA LYS A 428 26.25 5.79 15.69
C LYS A 428 26.40 4.36 16.17
N VAL A 429 26.85 3.48 15.30
CA VAL A 429 26.84 2.04 15.53
C VAL A 429 28.18 1.38 15.16
N LYS A 430 28.36 0.14 15.63
CA LYS A 430 29.39 -0.78 15.18
C LYS A 430 28.93 -2.23 15.30
N SER A 431 29.50 -3.12 14.51
CA SER A 431 29.24 -4.56 14.55
C SER A 431 30.53 -5.36 14.36
N ASP A 432 30.59 -6.57 14.92
CA ASP A 432 31.66 -7.54 14.69
C ASP A 432 31.52 -8.30 13.36
N CYS A 433 30.42 -8.05 12.63
CA CYS A 433 30.18 -8.61 11.30
C CYS A 433 30.61 -7.65 10.19
N GLU A 434 30.84 -8.18 8.99
CA GLU A 434 31.16 -7.42 7.78
C GLU A 434 29.99 -6.60 7.24
N ASP A 435 28.75 -7.03 7.56
CA ASP A 435 27.52 -6.31 7.34
C ASP A 435 26.48 -6.78 8.36
N THR A 436 25.53 -5.90 8.71
CA THR A 436 24.40 -6.18 9.57
C THR A 436 23.36 -5.08 9.40
N CYS A 437 22.18 -5.25 10.01
CA CYS A 437 21.15 -4.24 9.96
C CYS A 437 20.80 -3.69 11.34
N PHE A 438 20.19 -2.50 11.31
CA PHE A 438 19.54 -1.88 12.44
C PHE A 438 18.11 -1.50 12.04
N TYR A 439 17.18 -1.82 12.92
CA TYR A 439 15.79 -1.47 12.85
C TYR A 439 15.45 -0.53 13.98
N MET A 440 14.66 0.49 13.69
CA MET A 440 14.26 1.48 14.69
C MET A 440 12.76 1.69 14.62
N ARG A 441 12.08 1.69 15.77
CA ARG A 441 10.66 1.93 15.87
C ARG A 441 10.35 3.02 16.87
N ILE A 442 9.46 3.93 16.50
CA ILE A 442 8.98 5.04 17.32
C ILE A 442 7.54 4.74 17.75
N MET A 443 7.26 4.92 19.03
CA MET A 443 5.96 4.70 19.65
C MET A 443 5.57 5.89 20.52
N LEU A 444 4.28 6.14 20.65
CA LEU A 444 3.74 7.11 21.61
C LEU A 444 3.28 6.39 22.86
N CYS A 445 3.85 6.73 24.01
CA CYS A 445 3.45 6.19 25.30
C CYS A 445 2.17 6.88 25.77
N LYS A 446 1.09 6.12 25.83
CA LYS A 446 -0.21 6.55 26.32
C LYS A 446 -0.57 5.77 27.58
N LYS A 447 -1.62 6.18 28.26
CA LYS A 447 -2.12 5.49 29.47
C LYS A 447 -2.51 4.04 29.21
N GLU A 448 -3.05 3.77 28.01
CA GLU A 448 -3.54 2.46 27.58
C GLU A 448 -2.42 1.53 27.12
N GLY A 449 -1.24 2.06 26.82
CA GLY A 449 -0.09 1.33 26.29
C GLY A 449 0.76 2.14 25.31
N ASP A 450 1.75 1.51 24.72
CA ASP A 450 2.62 2.14 23.74
C ASP A 450 2.03 1.96 22.32
N TYR A 451 1.70 3.05 21.67
CA TYR A 451 1.10 3.07 20.34
C TYR A 451 2.17 3.17 19.25
N GLY A 452 2.21 2.21 18.32
CA GLY A 452 3.15 2.22 17.20
C GLY A 452 2.91 3.40 16.25
N LEU A 453 3.92 4.23 16.02
CA LEU A 453 3.85 5.36 15.10
C LEU A 453 4.52 5.01 13.75
N ARG A 454 5.83 4.85 13.76
CA ARG A 454 6.65 4.64 12.56
C ARG A 454 7.84 3.75 12.84
N ASP A 455 8.33 3.15 11.78
CA ASP A 455 9.54 2.34 11.80
C ASP A 455 10.38 2.55 10.54
N ASP A 456 11.66 2.20 10.64
CA ASP A 456 12.60 2.15 9.52
C ASP A 456 13.66 1.08 9.77
N ILE A 457 14.22 0.53 8.69
CA ILE A 457 15.27 -0.47 8.72
C ILE A 457 16.38 -0.09 7.74
N ASN A 458 17.64 -0.27 8.14
CA ASN A 458 18.79 -0.01 7.30
C ASN A 458 19.91 -0.99 7.60
N GLN A 459 20.83 -1.18 6.65
CA GLN A 459 22.01 -2.02 6.79
C GLN A 459 23.29 -1.18 6.65
N ILE A 460 24.38 -1.65 7.24
CA ILE A 460 25.67 -0.94 7.25
C ILE A 460 26.15 -0.68 5.82
N SER A 461 26.03 -1.66 4.93
CA SER A 461 26.49 -1.55 3.54
C SER A 461 25.82 -0.43 2.73
N ASN A 462 24.63 0.06 3.15
CA ASN A 462 23.98 1.23 2.53
C ASN A 462 24.75 2.54 2.79
N PHE A 463 25.60 2.58 3.83
CA PHE A 463 26.38 3.76 4.24
C PHE A 463 27.87 3.59 4.03
N CYS A 464 28.37 2.35 4.07
CA CYS A 464 29.78 2.02 3.87
C CYS A 464 29.91 0.63 3.26
N GLU A 465 30.15 0.58 1.96
CA GLU A 465 30.30 -0.68 1.22
C GLU A 465 31.51 -1.50 1.72
N GLU A 466 32.62 -0.83 2.04
CA GLU A 466 33.86 -1.44 2.55
C GLU A 466 33.96 -1.33 4.09
N TYR A 467 32.86 -1.62 4.79
CA TYR A 467 32.84 -1.57 6.24
C TYR A 467 33.83 -2.56 6.86
N VAL A 468 34.63 -2.05 7.80
CA VAL A 468 35.56 -2.86 8.59
C VAL A 468 34.92 -3.20 9.92
N SER A 469 34.83 -4.49 10.25
CA SER A 469 34.22 -4.99 11.50
C SER A 469 34.76 -4.24 12.72
N ASN A 470 33.86 -3.86 13.64
CA ASN A 470 34.10 -3.06 14.82
C ASN A 470 34.50 -1.59 14.60
N SER A 471 34.51 -1.08 13.37
CA SER A 471 34.64 0.36 13.16
C SER A 471 33.30 1.06 13.43
N GLU A 472 33.36 2.32 13.85
CA GLU A 472 32.20 3.13 14.12
C GLU A 472 31.66 3.74 12.82
N ILE A 473 30.35 3.73 12.63
CA ILE A 473 29.68 4.31 11.47
C ILE A 473 28.41 5.06 11.90
N LEU A 474 28.07 6.14 11.18
CA LEU A 474 26.81 6.85 11.32
C LEU A 474 25.80 6.29 10.30
N MET A 475 24.61 5.96 10.77
CA MET A 475 23.49 5.48 9.96
C MET A 475 22.29 6.41 10.12
N ASP A 476 21.78 6.93 9.01
CA ASP A 476 20.60 7.78 8.99
C ASP A 476 19.32 6.94 8.82
N PHE A 477 18.26 7.34 9.51
CA PHE A 477 16.91 6.78 9.43
C PHE A 477 15.93 7.88 9.06
N SER A 478 14.99 7.58 8.18
CA SER A 478 13.95 8.50 7.74
C SER A 478 12.60 7.81 7.77
N PHE A 479 11.79 8.20 8.75
CA PHE A 479 10.46 7.63 8.92
C PHE A 479 9.47 8.27 7.94
N ASP A 480 8.46 7.50 7.52
CA ASP A 480 7.45 8.00 6.58
C ASP A 480 6.60 9.11 7.21
N ASP A 481 5.99 9.93 6.34
CA ASP A 481 5.14 11.04 6.74
C ASP A 481 4.05 10.62 7.75
N HIS A 482 3.84 11.47 8.77
CA HIS A 482 2.81 11.25 9.79
C HIS A 482 2.23 12.57 10.30
N ALA A 483 1.07 12.50 10.96
CA ALA A 483 0.43 13.65 11.60
C ALA A 483 -0.24 13.20 12.91
N PHE A 484 0.32 13.57 14.06
CA PHE A 484 -0.20 13.17 15.37
C PHE A 484 0.13 14.19 16.45
N VAL A 485 -0.68 14.20 17.51
CA VAL A 485 -0.44 15.04 18.68
C VAL A 485 0.13 14.22 19.84
N ILE A 486 1.22 14.69 20.40
CA ILE A 486 1.75 14.23 21.69
C ILE A 486 1.15 15.16 22.75
N GLN A 487 0.37 14.62 23.69
CA GLN A 487 -0.24 15.42 24.74
C GLN A 487 0.79 15.72 25.86
N LYS A 488 0.58 16.82 26.57
CA LYS A 488 1.38 17.17 27.72
C LYS A 488 1.45 16.01 28.73
N GLY A 489 2.68 15.66 29.14
CA GLY A 489 2.96 14.54 30.06
C GLY A 489 3.17 13.20 29.35
N GLU A 490 2.88 13.09 28.04
CA GLU A 490 3.25 11.92 27.24
C GLU A 490 4.72 11.98 26.82
N ARG A 491 5.24 10.86 26.34
CA ARG A 491 6.62 10.73 25.83
C ARG A 491 6.68 9.75 24.68
N LEU A 492 7.77 9.76 23.93
CA LEU A 492 8.04 8.76 22.90
C LEU A 492 8.90 7.64 23.49
N ARG A 493 8.58 6.40 23.10
CA ARG A 493 9.42 5.22 23.25
C ARG A 493 10.11 4.94 21.92
N ILE A 494 11.39 4.61 21.98
CA ILE A 494 12.21 4.23 20.84
C ILE A 494 12.74 2.81 21.10
N ASP A 495 12.41 1.87 20.22
CA ASP A 495 13.00 0.55 20.22
C ASP A 495 14.00 0.42 19.07
N ILE A 496 15.20 -0.11 19.37
CA ILE A 496 16.27 -0.40 18.40
C ILE A 496 16.56 -1.89 18.45
N SER A 497 16.57 -2.56 17.30
CA SER A 497 16.91 -3.97 17.14
C SER A 497 17.60 -4.20 15.79
N SER A 498 17.78 -5.47 15.38
CA SER A 498 18.32 -5.83 14.05
C SER A 498 17.32 -6.62 13.21
N SER A 499 16.04 -6.54 13.50
CA SER A 499 15.00 -7.17 12.68
C SER A 499 13.61 -6.65 13.02
N ALA A 500 12.70 -6.78 12.05
CA ALA A 500 11.24 -6.72 12.22
C ALA A 500 10.65 -7.84 11.37
N PHE A 501 10.99 -9.07 11.72
CA PHE A 501 10.60 -10.26 10.99
C PHE A 501 9.16 -10.68 11.31
N PRO A 502 8.36 -11.14 10.35
CA PRO A 502 8.64 -11.30 8.94
C PRO A 502 8.22 -10.09 8.06
N HIS A 503 8.01 -8.89 8.62
CA HIS A 503 7.68 -7.69 7.83
C HIS A 503 8.73 -7.48 6.75
N TYR A 504 10.00 -7.53 7.15
CA TYR A 504 11.18 -7.53 6.28
C TYR A 504 11.88 -8.88 6.35
N VAL A 505 12.60 -9.23 5.29
CA VAL A 505 13.54 -10.35 5.34
C VAL A 505 14.53 -10.16 6.49
N ARG A 506 14.92 -11.25 7.15
CA ARG A 506 15.99 -11.21 8.14
C ARG A 506 17.33 -10.95 7.48
N HIS A 507 18.17 -10.13 8.07
CA HIS A 507 19.55 -9.95 7.65
C HIS A 507 20.39 -11.13 8.13
N THR A 508 21.21 -11.69 7.24
CA THR A 508 22.05 -12.88 7.55
C THR A 508 23.34 -12.54 8.27
N ASN A 509 23.66 -11.23 8.44
CA ASN A 509 24.93 -10.69 8.92
C ASN A 509 26.11 -11.05 8.01
N ARG A 510 25.85 -11.25 6.72
CA ARG A 510 26.81 -11.46 5.65
C ARG A 510 26.68 -10.36 4.61
N LYS A 511 27.81 -9.97 4.02
CA LYS A 511 27.86 -9.03 2.90
C LYS A 511 27.34 -9.68 1.62
N GLY A 512 26.70 -8.93 0.74
CA GLY A 512 26.25 -9.33 -0.58
C GLY A 512 24.75 -9.49 -0.72
N LEU A 513 24.31 -10.01 -1.89
CA LEU A 513 22.89 -10.10 -2.22
C LEU A 513 22.13 -11.00 -1.24
N PHE A 514 21.17 -10.44 -0.52
CA PHE A 514 20.43 -11.11 0.56
C PHE A 514 19.73 -12.40 0.09
N SER A 515 19.20 -12.40 -1.14
CA SER A 515 18.45 -13.54 -1.69
C SER A 515 19.32 -14.74 -2.05
N ALA A 516 20.64 -14.54 -2.19
CA ALA A 516 21.61 -15.58 -2.50
C ALA A 516 22.32 -16.16 -1.27
N GLN A 517 22.11 -15.58 -0.09
CA GLN A 517 22.76 -16.01 1.15
C GLN A 517 22.27 -17.39 1.60
N THR A 518 23.20 -18.30 1.85
CA THR A 518 22.93 -19.68 2.30
C THR A 518 23.19 -19.89 3.79
N GLU A 519 23.96 -18.99 4.39
CA GLU A 519 24.39 -19.09 5.78
C GLU A 519 24.12 -17.80 6.54
N THR A 520 23.96 -17.92 7.84
CA THR A 520 23.82 -16.81 8.77
C THR A 520 25.03 -16.72 9.70
N LYS A 521 25.25 -15.55 10.29
CA LYS A 521 26.22 -15.32 11.34
C LYS A 521 25.53 -14.56 12.49
N VAL A 522 25.84 -14.91 13.73
CA VAL A 522 25.40 -14.11 14.87
C VAL A 522 26.22 -12.83 14.91
N ALA A 523 25.56 -11.69 15.11
CA ALA A 523 26.21 -10.39 15.23
C ALA A 523 26.18 -9.88 16.69
N HIS A 524 27.25 -9.24 17.12
CA HIS A 524 27.29 -8.41 18.33
C HIS A 524 27.27 -6.94 17.88
N ASN A 525 26.09 -6.35 17.97
CA ASN A 525 25.84 -5.00 17.54
C ASN A 525 25.90 -4.04 18.71
N THR A 526 26.45 -2.86 18.47
CA THR A 526 26.62 -1.81 19.49
C THR A 526 26.08 -0.50 18.99
N VAL A 527 25.32 0.21 19.83
CA VAL A 527 24.83 1.57 19.60
C VAL A 527 25.48 2.52 20.61
N ILE A 528 26.05 3.61 20.11
CA ILE A 528 26.70 4.66 20.90
C ILE A 528 25.68 5.79 21.08
N LEU A 529 24.92 5.76 22.17
CA LEU A 529 23.73 6.59 22.37
C LEU A 529 24.02 8.08 22.46
N LYS A 530 25.18 8.47 23.05
CA LYS A 530 25.59 9.88 23.17
C LYS A 530 25.80 10.60 21.82
N ASP A 531 26.11 9.82 20.78
CA ASP A 531 26.32 10.31 19.42
C ASP A 531 25.16 9.97 18.49
N SER A 532 24.04 9.51 19.07
CA SER A 532 22.82 9.10 18.38
C SER A 532 21.65 9.99 18.80
N TYR A 533 20.72 10.27 17.87
CA TYR A 533 19.59 11.15 18.16
C TYR A 533 18.33 10.78 17.37
N LEU A 534 17.19 11.21 17.93
CA LEU A 534 15.90 11.31 17.24
C LEU A 534 15.57 12.79 17.04
N GLU A 535 15.12 13.16 15.86
CA GLU A 535 14.62 14.50 15.51
C GLU A 535 13.19 14.40 15.00
N ILE A 536 12.29 15.16 15.61
CA ILE A 536 10.87 15.20 15.24
C ILE A 536 10.49 16.60 14.75
N PRO A 537 9.82 16.70 13.59
CA PRO A 537 9.32 17.98 13.07
C PRO A 537 8.10 18.42 13.89
N VAL A 538 8.04 19.66 14.30
CA VAL A 538 6.94 20.19 15.12
C VAL A 538 6.34 21.42 14.48
N GLU A 539 5.01 21.44 14.37
CA GLU A 539 4.25 22.61 13.94
C GLU A 539 3.76 23.37 15.15
N LYS A 540 4.11 24.69 15.20
CA LYS A 540 3.71 25.60 16.28
C LYS A 540 2.36 26.24 16.01
#